data_6f037fdd6f89aa1b7a36d8f39865fa51
#
_entry.id   6f037fdd6f89aa1b7a36d8f39865fa51
#
_cell.length_a   1.000
_cell.length_b   1.000
_cell.length_c   1.000
_cell.angle_alpha   90.00
_cell.angle_beta   90.00
_cell.angle_gamma   90.00
#
_symmetry.space_group_name_H-M   'P 1'
#
loop_
_entity.id
_entity.type
_entity.pdbx_description
1 polymer ?
#
loop_
_entity_poly.entity_id
_entity_poly.type
_entity_poly.pdbx_seq_one_letter_code
_entity_poly.pdbx_strand_id
1 'polypeptide(L)'
;MKFNSPKTVLIVSLTTITTFTHANQSSELEQLRAEVNELRQMLQAQQEIPANSVQVPHVPTASAITPPEKNTQAIFKWQTKSGADVNLYGFVRADAAYQFEGAKGMFNRINGVLLEGDPDKKSTEDRLDSTVNASRIGLDFNTPVGEKTLKGKIEIDFRGGANKDNARLRHVYLHYDRWLIGQTTSTFLSTETAPEMLDSNTALGGGTNRNPMVRYSGPINASTSYFLSLEKGNDENRLPLLASKLKYEFATDKGVMTARGLVQEVRLRNENDETKTGWGAALGLRYKITPSLLFNSNYSHVSGDNKLLLATSDNVRHIQNGDDVELIDFDAFQLGLTYQFNEKLRGTIGHGALIYEDKDVITKDANKKLQQSWANLMFKPNKPLTFGVEYVYGERNTVSQQVGKDKRIEMMAKYEF
;
A
#
# COMPACT_ATOMS: atom_id res chain seq x y z
N MET A 1 65.77 21.21 17.38
CA MET A 1 66.66 20.06 17.23
C MET A 1 66.12 19.21 16.11
N LYS A 2 66.90 19.03 15.06
CA LYS A 2 66.71 18.18 13.86
C LYS A 2 66.83 16.70 14.22
N PHE A 3 66.07 15.81 13.51
CA PHE A 3 66.50 14.55 12.93
C PHE A 3 65.28 13.88 12.33
N ASN A 4 65.05 13.86 11.09
CA ASN A 4 65.48 13.02 9.96
C ASN A 4 64.90 11.60 9.94
N SER A 5 64.16 11.40 8.85
CA SER A 5 63.63 10.21 8.19
C SER A 5 64.66 9.05 8.04
N PRO A 6 64.24 7.82 7.73
CA PRO A 6 64.14 7.49 6.30
C PRO A 6 62.97 6.57 5.86
N LYS A 7 62.67 6.70 4.56
CA LYS A 7 61.83 5.86 3.74
C LYS A 7 62.45 4.46 3.56
N THR A 8 61.62 3.42 3.61
CA THR A 8 62.01 2.14 3.01
C THR A 8 60.87 1.68 2.09
N VAL A 9 61.18 1.69 0.82
CA VAL A 9 60.41 1.12 -0.30
C VAL A 9 60.57 -0.39 -0.23
N LEU A 10 59.51 -1.14 -0.20
CA LEU A 10 59.51 -2.58 -0.49
C LEU A 10 58.71 -2.86 -1.75
N ILE A 11 59.43 -3.04 -2.85
CA ILE A 11 58.96 -3.60 -4.13
C ILE A 11 58.95 -5.11 -3.90
N VAL A 12 57.80 -5.77 -3.96
CA VAL A 12 57.69 -7.22 -4.16
C VAL A 12 56.88 -7.46 -5.43
N SER A 13 57.57 -8.08 -6.32
CA SER A 13 57.26 -8.55 -7.65
C SER A 13 55.95 -9.33 -7.76
N LEU A 14 55.14 -8.85 -8.74
CA LEU A 14 53.96 -9.54 -9.27
C LEU A 14 54.43 -10.41 -10.45
N THR A 15 54.57 -11.70 -10.27
CA THR A 15 54.62 -12.64 -11.40
C THR A 15 54.08 -13.99 -10.98
N THR A 16 53.26 -14.55 -11.89
CA THR A 16 52.68 -15.89 -11.90
C THR A 16 51.40 -16.04 -11.09
N ILE A 17 50.25 -15.91 -11.75
CA ILE A 17 49.07 -16.79 -11.77
C ILE A 17 48.14 -16.28 -12.91
N THR A 18 48.40 -16.69 -14.13
CA THR A 18 47.48 -16.49 -15.27
C THR A 18 47.46 -17.76 -16.13
N THR A 19 46.99 -18.88 -15.58
CA THR A 19 46.75 -20.08 -16.39
C THR A 19 45.66 -21.02 -15.90
N PHE A 20 44.82 -20.63 -14.90
CA PHE A 20 43.76 -21.53 -14.41
C PHE A 20 42.32 -21.04 -14.64
N THR A 21 42.10 -19.90 -15.28
CA THR A 21 40.73 -19.35 -15.44
C THR A 21 40.05 -19.68 -16.78
N HIS A 22 40.73 -20.20 -17.77
CA HIS A 22 40.13 -20.49 -19.09
C HIS A 22 39.52 -21.88 -19.24
N ALA A 23 39.89 -22.86 -18.42
CA ALA A 23 39.33 -24.20 -18.51
C ALA A 23 37.96 -24.32 -17.81
N ASN A 24 37.70 -23.50 -16.79
CA ASN A 24 36.39 -23.52 -16.07
C ASN A 24 35.29 -22.76 -16.84
N GLN A 25 35.62 -21.67 -17.55
CA GLN A 25 34.63 -20.91 -18.30
C GLN A 25 34.09 -21.65 -19.55
N SER A 26 34.86 -22.52 -20.18
CA SER A 26 34.39 -23.33 -21.31
C SER A 26 33.45 -24.43 -20.84
N SER A 27 33.68 -25.03 -19.68
CA SER A 27 32.81 -26.05 -19.09
C SER A 27 31.49 -25.50 -18.61
N GLU A 28 31.47 -24.33 -17.96
CA GLU A 28 30.25 -23.64 -17.57
C GLU A 28 29.41 -23.17 -18.77
N LEU A 29 30.09 -22.72 -19.82
CA LEU A 29 29.42 -22.28 -21.05
C LEU A 29 28.80 -23.44 -21.83
N GLU A 30 29.40 -24.61 -21.80
CA GLU A 30 28.83 -25.86 -22.35
C GLU A 30 27.65 -26.36 -21.52
N GLN A 31 27.73 -26.31 -20.17
CA GLN A 31 26.61 -26.63 -19.31
C GLN A 31 25.43 -25.70 -19.51
N LEU A 32 25.65 -24.39 -19.58
CA LEU A 32 24.59 -23.42 -19.86
C LEU A 32 23.94 -23.66 -21.24
N ARG A 33 24.73 -24.01 -22.26
CA ARG A 33 24.18 -24.33 -23.59
C ARG A 33 23.36 -25.62 -23.57
N ALA A 34 23.76 -26.61 -22.80
CA ALA A 34 22.98 -27.83 -22.63
C ALA A 34 21.64 -27.56 -21.94
N GLU A 35 21.63 -26.78 -20.85
CA GLU A 35 20.39 -26.37 -20.13
C GLU A 35 19.46 -25.54 -21.03
N VAL A 36 19.99 -24.61 -21.81
CA VAL A 36 19.20 -23.81 -22.75
C VAL A 36 18.58 -24.65 -23.85
N ASN A 37 19.29 -25.67 -24.33
CA ASN A 37 18.76 -26.60 -25.33
C ASN A 37 17.70 -27.55 -24.74
N GLU A 38 17.87 -28.01 -23.52
CA GLU A 38 16.88 -28.81 -22.80
C GLU A 38 15.61 -28.01 -22.53
N LEU A 39 15.71 -26.75 -22.10
CA LEU A 39 14.59 -25.83 -21.93
C LEU A 39 13.86 -25.56 -23.25
N ARG A 40 14.59 -25.43 -24.37
CA ARG A 40 13.97 -25.29 -25.71
C ARG A 40 13.21 -26.53 -26.14
N GLN A 41 13.73 -27.73 -25.88
CA GLN A 41 13.04 -28.98 -26.19
C GLN A 41 11.78 -29.14 -25.33
N MET A 42 11.82 -28.78 -24.03
CA MET A 42 10.63 -28.79 -23.16
C MET A 42 9.56 -27.78 -23.63
N LEU A 43 9.95 -26.62 -24.11
CA LEU A 43 9.04 -25.62 -24.68
C LEU A 43 8.39 -26.09 -25.99
N GLN A 44 9.12 -26.79 -26.86
CA GLN A 44 8.59 -27.36 -28.09
C GLN A 44 7.65 -28.52 -27.83
N ALA A 45 7.92 -29.35 -26.83
CA ALA A 45 7.04 -30.46 -26.42
C ALA A 45 5.71 -29.97 -25.82
N GLN A 46 5.67 -28.78 -25.22
CA GLN A 46 4.44 -28.14 -24.72
C GLN A 46 3.55 -27.55 -25.82
N GLN A 47 4.07 -27.28 -27.00
CA GLN A 47 3.29 -26.73 -28.12
C GLN A 47 2.53 -27.78 -28.94
N GLU A 48 2.78 -29.07 -28.74
CA GLU A 48 2.18 -30.15 -29.52
C GLU A 48 0.99 -30.89 -28.85
N ILE A 49 0.38 -30.32 -27.80
CA ILE A 49 -0.84 -30.91 -27.21
C ILE A 49 -2.09 -30.35 -27.89
N PRO A 50 -2.84 -31.14 -28.65
CA PRO A 50 -4.09 -30.67 -29.28
C PRO A 50 -5.16 -30.44 -28.21
N ALA A 51 -5.80 -29.28 -28.28
CA ALA A 51 -6.93 -28.91 -27.45
C ALA A 51 -8.13 -29.81 -27.76
N ASN A 52 -8.39 -30.80 -26.92
CA ASN A 52 -9.67 -31.52 -26.93
C ASN A 52 -10.46 -31.15 -25.66
N SER A 53 -11.54 -30.42 -25.89
CA SER A 53 -12.47 -29.91 -24.88
C SER A 53 -13.29 -31.06 -24.27
N VAL A 54 -13.16 -31.25 -22.96
CA VAL A 54 -14.18 -31.96 -22.18
C VAL A 54 -14.87 -30.91 -21.27
N GLN A 55 -16.13 -30.62 -21.62
CA GLN A 55 -17.02 -29.84 -20.76
C GLN A 55 -17.41 -30.71 -19.55
N VAL A 56 -17.06 -30.23 -18.34
CA VAL A 56 -17.58 -30.75 -17.09
C VAL A 56 -18.57 -29.72 -16.54
N PRO A 57 -19.75 -30.13 -16.02
CA PRO A 57 -20.79 -29.20 -15.58
C PRO A 57 -20.35 -28.37 -14.37
N HIS A 58 -20.58 -27.07 -14.45
CA HIS A 58 -20.28 -26.11 -13.41
C HIS A 58 -21.24 -26.28 -12.23
N VAL A 59 -20.73 -26.76 -11.10
CA VAL A 59 -21.37 -26.59 -9.78
C VAL A 59 -20.85 -25.27 -9.22
N PRO A 60 -21.68 -24.33 -8.78
CA PRO A 60 -21.20 -23.06 -8.23
C PRO A 60 -20.61 -23.28 -6.84
N THR A 61 -19.30 -23.42 -6.79
CA THR A 61 -18.53 -23.38 -5.54
C THR A 61 -18.48 -21.94 -5.06
N ALA A 62 -19.00 -21.68 -3.86
CA ALA A 62 -18.96 -20.38 -3.22
C ALA A 62 -17.53 -19.84 -3.17
N SER A 63 -17.24 -18.85 -3.99
CA SER A 63 -15.93 -18.20 -4.09
C SER A 63 -15.63 -17.48 -2.80
N ALA A 64 -14.53 -17.87 -2.15
CA ALA A 64 -13.95 -17.18 -1.03
C ALA A 64 -13.70 -15.69 -1.40
N ILE A 65 -14.24 -14.80 -0.61
CA ILE A 65 -14.30 -13.37 -0.87
C ILE A 65 -12.94 -12.74 -0.59
N THR A 66 -12.12 -12.71 -1.62
CA THR A 66 -11.02 -11.74 -1.75
C THR A 66 -11.63 -10.51 -2.42
N PRO A 67 -11.26 -9.26 -2.04
CA PRO A 67 -11.66 -8.09 -2.83
C PRO A 67 -11.30 -8.35 -4.30
N PRO A 68 -12.10 -7.92 -5.27
CA PRO A 68 -11.77 -8.14 -6.67
C PRO A 68 -10.49 -7.40 -7.00
N GLU A 69 -9.35 -8.04 -6.81
CA GLU A 69 -8.15 -7.70 -7.54
C GLU A 69 -8.51 -7.89 -9.01
N LYS A 70 -8.52 -6.78 -9.74
CA LYS A 70 -8.66 -6.81 -11.20
C LYS A 70 -7.72 -7.89 -11.71
N ASN A 71 -8.28 -8.88 -12.39
CA ASN A 71 -7.60 -9.97 -13.05
C ASN A 71 -6.50 -9.40 -13.96
N THR A 72 -5.35 -9.10 -13.39
CA THR A 72 -4.12 -8.90 -14.14
C THR A 72 -3.77 -10.32 -14.59
N GLN A 73 -3.91 -10.62 -15.87
CA GLN A 73 -3.49 -11.92 -16.40
C GLN A 73 -2.01 -12.03 -16.10
N ALA A 74 -1.63 -12.87 -15.15
CA ALA A 74 -0.23 -13.11 -14.83
C ALA A 74 0.44 -13.65 -16.09
N ILE A 75 1.45 -12.93 -16.56
CA ILE A 75 2.22 -13.28 -17.77
C ILE A 75 3.06 -14.52 -17.50
N PHE A 76 3.42 -14.75 -16.23
CA PHE A 76 4.23 -15.88 -15.79
C PHE A 76 3.47 -16.74 -14.79
N LYS A 77 3.07 -17.93 -15.23
CA LYS A 77 2.48 -18.97 -14.40
C LYS A 77 3.33 -20.23 -14.49
N TRP A 78 3.63 -20.83 -13.36
CA TRP A 78 4.29 -22.13 -13.33
C TRP A 78 3.76 -22.96 -12.16
N GLN A 79 3.94 -24.28 -12.25
CA GLN A 79 3.62 -25.19 -11.18
C GLN A 79 4.91 -25.67 -10.50
N THR A 80 4.92 -25.68 -9.17
CA THR A 80 6.04 -26.25 -8.41
C THR A 80 5.97 -27.77 -8.41
N LYS A 81 7.09 -28.42 -8.07
CA LYS A 81 7.13 -29.89 -7.89
C LYS A 81 6.15 -30.39 -6.81
N SER A 82 5.78 -29.55 -5.86
CA SER A 82 4.78 -29.83 -4.82
C SER A 82 3.33 -29.60 -5.25
N GLY A 83 3.09 -29.24 -6.53
CA GLY A 83 1.75 -29.03 -7.09
C GLY A 83 1.15 -27.66 -6.81
N ALA A 84 1.95 -26.70 -6.30
CA ALA A 84 1.47 -25.33 -6.12
C ALA A 84 1.51 -24.56 -7.46
N ASP A 85 0.39 -23.94 -7.83
CA ASP A 85 0.35 -22.98 -8.92
C ASP A 85 0.89 -21.62 -8.42
N VAL A 86 1.87 -21.08 -9.11
CA VAL A 86 2.51 -19.80 -8.78
C VAL A 86 2.27 -18.80 -9.89
N ASN A 87 1.81 -17.61 -9.51
CA ASN A 87 1.64 -16.48 -10.43
C ASN A 87 2.57 -15.35 -10.03
N LEU A 88 3.47 -14.94 -10.92
CA LEU A 88 4.20 -13.69 -10.79
C LEU A 88 3.35 -12.57 -11.38
N TYR A 89 3.23 -11.47 -10.65
CA TYR A 89 2.56 -10.25 -11.11
C TYR A 89 3.29 -9.02 -10.60
N GLY A 90 2.98 -7.89 -11.18
CA GLY A 90 3.56 -6.64 -10.73
C GLY A 90 3.42 -5.51 -11.72
N PHE A 91 4.17 -4.46 -11.45
CA PHE A 91 4.31 -3.35 -12.38
C PHE A 91 5.62 -2.60 -12.16
N VAL A 92 6.15 -2.07 -13.25
CA VAL A 92 7.16 -1.02 -13.22
C VAL A 92 6.43 0.32 -13.31
N ARG A 93 6.80 1.26 -12.42
CA ARG A 93 6.16 2.57 -12.35
C ARG A 93 7.22 3.66 -12.20
N ALA A 94 7.13 4.67 -13.05
CA ALA A 94 7.90 5.90 -12.95
C ALA A 94 6.95 7.06 -12.64
N ASP A 95 7.34 7.90 -11.69
CA ASP A 95 6.59 9.06 -11.24
C ASP A 95 7.48 10.30 -11.30
N ALA A 96 6.89 11.44 -11.65
CA ALA A 96 7.49 12.75 -11.56
C ALA A 96 6.47 13.73 -10.97
N ALA A 97 6.93 14.64 -10.11
CA ALA A 97 6.09 15.67 -9.54
C ALA A 97 6.80 17.02 -9.56
N TYR A 98 6.11 18.04 -10.05
CA TYR A 98 6.50 19.41 -9.84
C TYR A 98 5.72 19.99 -8.68
N GLN A 99 6.42 20.31 -7.61
CA GLN A 99 5.86 20.86 -6.39
C GLN A 99 6.07 22.36 -6.35
N PHE A 100 4.97 23.11 -6.38
CA PHE A 100 4.99 24.57 -6.22
C PHE A 100 5.18 24.94 -4.75
N GLU A 101 4.48 24.25 -3.85
CA GLU A 101 4.57 24.36 -2.40
C GLU A 101 4.28 22.99 -1.77
N GLY A 102 4.82 22.67 -0.60
CA GLY A 102 4.46 21.44 0.10
C GLY A 102 5.45 20.96 1.15
N ALA A 103 5.80 19.69 1.15
CA ALA A 103 6.78 19.08 2.03
C ALA A 103 7.96 18.51 1.24
N LYS A 104 9.00 18.04 1.91
CA LYS A 104 10.17 17.43 1.26
C LYS A 104 9.83 16.08 0.65
N GLY A 105 10.25 15.86 -0.60
CA GLY A 105 10.22 14.57 -1.31
C GLY A 105 8.92 14.26 -2.04
N MET A 106 8.97 13.17 -2.81
CA MET A 106 7.83 12.62 -3.55
C MET A 106 6.81 12.00 -2.60
N PHE A 107 5.54 12.00 -2.98
CA PHE A 107 4.45 11.41 -2.22
C PHE A 107 4.42 11.91 -0.77
N ASN A 108 4.58 13.21 -0.59
CA ASN A 108 4.57 13.81 0.73
C ASN A 108 3.18 13.71 1.37
N ARG A 109 3.16 13.73 2.69
CA ARG A 109 1.92 13.71 3.45
C ARG A 109 1.58 15.12 3.88
N ILE A 110 0.32 15.49 3.76
CA ILE A 110 -0.19 16.82 4.10
C ILE A 110 0.14 17.27 5.54
N ASN A 111 0.23 16.33 6.48
CA ASN A 111 0.61 16.64 7.87
C ASN A 111 2.09 17.07 8.06
N GLY A 112 2.92 16.84 7.06
CA GLY A 112 4.33 17.26 7.05
C GLY A 112 4.63 18.49 6.20
N VAL A 113 3.60 19.15 5.65
CA VAL A 113 3.73 20.38 4.88
C VAL A 113 4.20 21.51 5.79
N LEU A 114 5.19 22.28 5.35
CA LEU A 114 5.73 23.39 6.11
C LEU A 114 4.72 24.54 6.22
N LEU A 115 4.69 25.16 7.40
CA LEU A 115 3.76 26.25 7.68
C LEU A 115 4.25 27.56 7.04
N GLU A 116 3.35 28.49 6.79
CA GLU A 116 3.70 29.83 6.34
C GLU A 116 4.56 30.53 7.40
N GLY A 117 5.70 31.09 6.95
CA GLY A 117 6.69 31.67 7.85
C GLY A 117 7.77 30.71 8.36
N ASP A 118 7.70 29.42 8.03
CA ASP A 118 8.76 28.46 8.32
C ASP A 118 10.04 28.85 7.56
N PRO A 119 11.21 28.98 8.22
CA PRO A 119 12.47 29.36 7.56
C PRO A 119 12.90 28.38 6.48
N ASP A 120 12.53 27.12 6.58
CA ASP A 120 12.85 26.07 5.62
C ASP A 120 11.87 26.00 4.44
N LYS A 121 10.81 26.81 4.42
CA LYS A 121 9.73 26.74 3.43
C LYS A 121 10.26 26.81 1.98
N LYS A 122 11.23 27.68 1.71
CA LYS A 122 11.86 27.81 0.38
C LYS A 122 12.52 26.50 -0.11
N SER A 123 12.92 25.62 0.80
CA SER A 123 13.51 24.33 0.44
C SER A 123 12.49 23.31 -0.10
N THR A 124 11.21 23.59 0.01
CA THR A 124 10.10 22.74 -0.42
C THR A 124 9.26 23.35 -1.54
N GLU A 125 9.64 24.52 -2.03
CA GLU A 125 8.99 25.23 -3.13
C GLU A 125 9.74 25.01 -4.45
N ASP A 126 9.01 25.13 -5.58
CA ASP A 126 9.54 25.11 -6.94
C ASP A 126 10.51 23.94 -7.23
N ARG A 127 10.07 22.72 -6.92
CA ARG A 127 10.90 21.52 -7.01
C ARG A 127 10.35 20.51 -8.00
N LEU A 128 11.25 19.93 -8.79
CA LEU A 128 10.98 18.73 -9.58
C LEU A 128 11.59 17.52 -8.87
N ASP A 129 10.73 16.58 -8.52
CA ASP A 129 11.12 15.29 -7.95
C ASP A 129 10.69 14.16 -8.90
N SER A 130 11.44 13.05 -8.90
CA SER A 130 11.07 11.85 -9.66
C SER A 130 11.48 10.59 -8.92
N THR A 131 10.76 9.48 -9.19
CA THR A 131 11.06 8.21 -8.54
C THR A 131 10.52 7.03 -9.33
N VAL A 132 11.09 5.84 -9.09
CA VAL A 132 10.60 4.55 -9.59
C VAL A 132 10.22 3.59 -8.45
N ASN A 133 10.34 4.04 -7.20
CA ASN A 133 10.22 3.21 -6.01
C ASN A 133 8.79 2.72 -5.72
N ALA A 134 7.78 3.25 -6.41
CA ALA A 134 6.41 2.75 -6.35
C ALA A 134 6.20 1.47 -7.18
N SER A 135 7.20 1.03 -7.93
CA SER A 135 7.20 -0.27 -8.62
C SER A 135 6.95 -1.42 -7.66
N ARG A 136 6.32 -2.49 -8.14
CA ARG A 136 5.83 -3.57 -7.30
C ARG A 136 6.07 -4.92 -7.95
N ILE A 137 6.41 -5.92 -7.12
CA ILE A 137 6.53 -7.32 -7.51
C ILE A 137 5.77 -8.16 -6.50
N GLY A 138 5.00 -9.13 -6.98
CA GLY A 138 4.24 -10.04 -6.15
C GLY A 138 4.18 -11.46 -6.69
N LEU A 139 4.02 -12.41 -5.79
CA LEU A 139 3.80 -13.81 -6.06
C LEU A 139 2.52 -14.26 -5.36
N ASP A 140 1.62 -14.89 -6.11
CA ASP A 140 0.48 -15.61 -5.57
C ASP A 140 0.72 -17.12 -5.67
N PHE A 141 0.39 -17.84 -4.61
CA PHE A 141 0.51 -19.29 -4.52
C PHE A 141 -0.86 -19.90 -4.29
N ASN A 142 -1.21 -20.94 -5.04
CA ASN A 142 -2.42 -21.72 -4.84
C ASN A 142 -2.07 -23.20 -4.83
N THR A 143 -2.32 -23.87 -3.70
CA THR A 143 -2.01 -25.30 -3.52
C THR A 143 -3.26 -26.03 -3.08
N PRO A 144 -3.75 -27.04 -3.82
CA PRO A 144 -4.82 -27.91 -3.34
C PRO A 144 -4.39 -28.64 -2.06
N VAL A 145 -5.22 -28.60 -1.03
CA VAL A 145 -5.02 -29.32 0.26
C VAL A 145 -6.35 -29.96 0.63
N GLY A 146 -6.48 -31.26 0.37
CA GLY A 146 -7.77 -31.94 0.48
C GLY A 146 -8.81 -31.34 -0.47
N GLU A 147 -9.99 -31.04 0.05
CA GLU A 147 -11.08 -30.41 -0.71
C GLU A 147 -10.96 -28.88 -0.84
N LYS A 148 -9.95 -28.27 -0.20
CA LYS A 148 -9.78 -26.81 -0.14
C LYS A 148 -8.46 -26.40 -0.79
N THR A 149 -8.32 -25.09 -1.02
CA THR A 149 -7.10 -24.50 -1.56
C THR A 149 -6.42 -23.67 -0.48
N LEU A 150 -5.16 -23.98 -0.20
CA LEU A 150 -4.26 -23.10 0.52
C LEU A 150 -3.76 -22.03 -0.45
N LYS A 151 -4.00 -20.77 -0.12
CA LYS A 151 -3.53 -19.61 -0.88
C LYS A 151 -2.43 -18.91 -0.10
N GLY A 152 -1.43 -18.40 -0.79
CA GLY A 152 -0.38 -17.59 -0.21
C GLY A 152 -0.11 -16.38 -1.09
N LYS A 153 0.38 -15.31 -0.49
CA LYS A 153 0.80 -14.10 -1.21
C LYS A 153 2.07 -13.55 -0.60
N ILE A 154 2.99 -13.11 -1.45
CA ILE A 154 4.12 -12.26 -1.10
C ILE A 154 4.11 -11.07 -2.06
N GLU A 155 4.10 -9.85 -1.56
CA GLU A 155 4.16 -8.63 -2.36
C GLU A 155 5.10 -7.63 -1.72
N ILE A 156 5.97 -7.04 -2.54
CA ILE A 156 6.93 -6.00 -2.14
C ILE A 156 6.79 -4.76 -3.02
N ASP A 157 7.14 -3.60 -2.47
CA ASP A 157 7.50 -2.39 -3.20
C ASP A 157 8.86 -1.86 -2.69
N PHE A 158 9.36 -0.77 -3.27
CA PHE A 158 10.68 -0.23 -2.94
C PHE A 158 10.57 1.06 -2.10
N ARG A 159 9.49 1.24 -1.34
CA ARG A 159 9.21 2.42 -0.52
C ARG A 159 9.51 2.21 0.97
N GLY A 160 10.41 1.30 1.29
CA GLY A 160 10.88 1.03 2.64
C GLY A 160 12.07 1.91 3.03
N GLY A 161 12.43 1.86 4.33
CA GLY A 161 13.53 2.64 4.91
C GLY A 161 13.23 4.13 5.03
N ALA A 162 14.15 4.86 5.65
CA ALA A 162 14.02 6.29 5.89
C ALA A 162 14.02 7.09 4.57
N ASN A 163 14.84 6.68 3.61
CA ASN A 163 14.95 7.32 2.29
C ASN A 163 13.88 6.84 1.30
N LYS A 164 13.04 5.87 1.68
CA LYS A 164 12.01 5.26 0.82
C LYS A 164 12.57 4.71 -0.49
N ASP A 165 13.67 3.97 -0.40
CA ASP A 165 14.38 3.33 -1.51
C ASP A 165 14.68 1.84 -1.27
N ASN A 166 14.30 1.31 -0.09
CA ASN A 166 14.51 -0.07 0.29
C ASN A 166 13.25 -0.93 0.00
N ALA A 167 13.46 -2.22 -0.19
CA ALA A 167 12.37 -3.18 -0.30
C ALA A 167 11.48 -3.14 0.95
N ARG A 168 10.15 -3.10 0.74
CA ARG A 168 9.15 -3.10 1.80
C ARG A 168 8.15 -4.22 1.60
N LEU A 169 7.98 -5.06 2.61
CA LEU A 169 6.94 -6.08 2.62
C LEU A 169 5.56 -5.41 2.71
N ARG A 170 4.71 -5.68 1.71
CA ARG A 170 3.34 -5.17 1.65
C ARG A 170 2.35 -6.22 2.15
N HIS A 171 2.33 -7.34 1.46
CA HIS A 171 1.48 -8.47 1.79
C HIS A 171 2.36 -9.72 1.92
N VAL A 172 2.25 -10.41 3.03
CA VAL A 172 2.84 -11.73 3.25
C VAL A 172 1.87 -12.51 4.11
N TYR A 173 1.10 -13.41 3.51
CA TYR A 173 0.10 -14.17 4.25
C TYR A 173 -0.17 -15.53 3.63
N LEU A 174 -0.71 -16.43 4.46
CA LEU A 174 -1.37 -17.66 4.07
C LEU A 174 -2.87 -17.53 4.34
N HIS A 175 -3.68 -18.07 3.44
CA HIS A 175 -5.13 -18.10 3.57
C HIS A 175 -5.63 -19.53 3.28
N TYR A 176 -6.27 -20.12 4.28
CA TYR A 176 -6.86 -21.45 4.18
C TYR A 176 -8.27 -21.45 4.73
N ASP A 177 -9.23 -21.87 3.92
CA ASP A 177 -10.67 -21.84 4.23
C ASP A 177 -11.12 -20.40 4.61
N ARG A 178 -11.43 -20.17 5.88
CA ARG A 178 -11.87 -18.88 6.44
C ARG A 178 -10.76 -18.12 7.15
N TRP A 179 -9.59 -18.72 7.32
CA TRP A 179 -8.49 -18.18 8.09
C TRP A 179 -7.42 -17.56 7.22
N LEU A 180 -7.01 -16.35 7.56
CA LEU A 180 -5.82 -15.72 7.02
C LEU A 180 -4.86 -15.44 8.18
N ILE A 181 -3.59 -15.81 7.98
CA ILE A 181 -2.51 -15.58 8.95
C ILE A 181 -1.36 -14.91 8.20
N GLY A 182 -0.86 -13.79 8.70
CA GLY A 182 0.24 -13.04 8.13
C GLY A 182 -0.05 -11.55 8.07
N GLN A 183 0.61 -10.82 7.16
CA GLN A 183 0.51 -9.38 7.03
C GLN A 183 -0.31 -8.99 5.80
N THR A 184 -1.33 -8.18 6.00
CA THR A 184 -2.11 -7.56 4.91
C THR A 184 -2.77 -6.26 5.40
N THR A 185 -3.53 -5.60 4.54
CA THR A 185 -4.28 -4.38 4.88
C THR A 185 -5.20 -4.65 6.07
N SER A 186 -5.18 -3.73 7.05
CA SER A 186 -6.03 -3.79 8.22
C SER A 186 -7.50 -3.99 7.85
N THR A 187 -8.19 -4.79 8.63
CA THR A 187 -9.63 -5.05 8.47
C THR A 187 -10.47 -3.79 8.69
N PHE A 188 -9.97 -2.85 9.50
CA PHE A 188 -10.62 -1.54 9.68
C PHE A 188 -10.56 -0.64 8.44
N LEU A 189 -9.68 -0.91 7.47
CA LEU A 189 -9.54 -0.10 6.26
C LEU A 189 -10.38 -0.65 5.11
N SER A 190 -10.80 0.24 4.19
CA SER A 190 -11.53 -0.11 2.98
C SER A 190 -10.87 0.53 1.75
N THR A 191 -9.98 -0.21 1.13
CA THR A 191 -9.36 0.21 -0.14
C THR A 191 -10.33 0.03 -1.31
N GLU A 192 -11.31 -0.85 -1.16
CA GLU A 192 -12.36 -1.13 -2.16
C GLU A 192 -13.33 0.04 -2.37
N THR A 193 -13.46 0.95 -1.37
CA THR A 193 -14.33 2.14 -1.43
C THR A 193 -13.54 3.44 -1.54
N ALA A 194 -12.21 3.39 -1.58
CA ALA A 194 -11.36 4.55 -1.75
C ALA A 194 -11.48 5.13 -3.18
N PRO A 195 -11.51 6.47 -3.33
CA PRO A 195 -11.46 7.11 -4.64
C PRO A 195 -10.10 6.89 -5.32
N GLU A 196 -10.08 6.96 -6.64
CA GLU A 196 -8.84 6.85 -7.40
C GLU A 196 -8.01 8.13 -7.24
N MET A 197 -6.75 7.95 -6.90
CA MET A 197 -5.74 9.00 -6.82
C MET A 197 -4.47 8.48 -7.48
N LEU A 198 -3.75 9.32 -8.23
CA LEU A 198 -2.48 8.95 -8.85
C LEU A 198 -1.44 8.70 -7.76
N ASP A 199 -1.32 9.61 -6.80
CA ASP A 199 -0.51 9.37 -5.60
C ASP A 199 -1.21 8.40 -4.66
N SER A 200 -1.00 7.12 -4.89
CA SER A 200 -1.61 6.03 -4.13
C SER A 200 -1.30 6.02 -2.62
N ASN A 201 -0.45 6.91 -2.15
CA ASN A 201 -0.03 6.96 -0.75
C ASN A 201 -0.65 8.11 0.04
N THR A 202 -1.24 9.09 -0.60
CA THR A 202 -1.63 10.36 0.01
C THR A 202 -3.11 10.68 -0.04
N ALA A 203 -3.96 9.74 -0.43
CA ALA A 203 -5.41 9.89 -0.33
C ALA A 203 -5.83 10.07 1.13
N LEU A 204 -5.96 11.33 1.53
CA LEU A 204 -6.29 11.72 2.90
C LEU A 204 -7.70 11.22 3.28
N GLY A 205 -7.90 10.91 4.56
CA GLY A 205 -9.16 10.38 5.08
C GLY A 205 -9.35 8.87 4.91
N GLY A 206 -8.41 8.20 4.25
CA GLY A 206 -8.32 6.75 4.16
C GLY A 206 -7.00 6.21 4.66
N GLY A 207 -6.72 4.96 4.39
CA GLY A 207 -5.47 4.34 4.79
C GLY A 207 -5.17 3.06 4.02
N THR A 208 -3.91 2.72 3.99
CA THR A 208 -3.39 1.48 3.39
C THR A 208 -2.47 0.73 4.34
N ASN A 209 -2.57 1.00 5.64
CA ASN A 209 -1.69 0.37 6.63
C ASN A 209 -1.88 -1.14 6.62
N ARG A 210 -0.78 -1.86 6.78
CA ARG A 210 -0.71 -3.33 6.76
C ARG A 210 -0.09 -3.82 8.04
N ASN A 211 -0.85 -4.69 8.72
CA ASN A 211 -0.45 -5.25 10.00
C ASN A 211 -0.31 -6.77 9.91
N PRO A 212 0.62 -7.38 10.63
CA PRO A 212 0.51 -8.78 11.00
C PRO A 212 -0.81 -9.04 11.71
N MET A 213 -1.51 -10.11 11.31
CA MET A 213 -2.85 -10.43 11.82
C MET A 213 -3.19 -11.90 11.71
N VAL A 214 -4.17 -12.30 12.51
CA VAL A 214 -5.00 -13.46 12.27
C VAL A 214 -6.40 -12.96 11.97
N ARG A 215 -6.96 -13.35 10.82
CA ARG A 215 -8.28 -12.92 10.36
C ARG A 215 -9.16 -14.12 10.06
N TYR A 216 -10.39 -14.11 10.58
CA TYR A 216 -11.46 -15.04 10.24
C TYR A 216 -12.51 -14.31 9.41
N SER A 217 -12.89 -14.87 8.26
CA SER A 217 -13.83 -14.22 7.35
C SER A 217 -14.66 -15.23 6.60
N GLY A 218 -15.86 -14.81 6.17
CA GLY A 218 -16.74 -15.68 5.40
C GLY A 218 -18.00 -14.97 4.93
N PRO A 219 -18.82 -15.63 4.09
CA PRO A 219 -20.12 -15.13 3.71
C PRO A 219 -21.11 -15.27 4.86
N ILE A 220 -22.00 -14.28 5.01
CA ILE A 220 -23.26 -14.37 5.77
C ILE A 220 -24.35 -14.87 4.81
N ASN A 221 -24.38 -14.27 3.60
CA ASN A 221 -25.25 -14.67 2.49
C ASN A 221 -24.57 -14.32 1.14
N ALA A 222 -25.28 -14.45 0.04
CA ALA A 222 -24.74 -14.21 -1.31
C ALA A 222 -24.20 -12.78 -1.54
N SER A 223 -24.70 -11.79 -0.80
CA SER A 223 -24.31 -10.38 -0.97
C SER A 223 -23.52 -9.81 0.22
N THR A 224 -23.45 -10.52 1.34
CA THR A 224 -22.88 -9.99 2.59
C THR A 224 -21.81 -10.89 3.13
N SER A 225 -20.69 -10.29 3.51
CA SER A 225 -19.54 -10.97 4.09
C SER A 225 -19.07 -10.27 5.35
N TYR A 226 -18.48 -11.05 6.26
CA TYR A 226 -17.88 -10.54 7.47
C TYR A 226 -16.39 -10.83 7.54
N PHE A 227 -15.67 -9.99 8.27
CA PHE A 227 -14.25 -10.13 8.57
C PHE A 227 -14.03 -9.73 10.03
N LEU A 228 -13.33 -10.57 10.77
CA LEU A 228 -12.92 -10.32 12.16
C LEU A 228 -11.43 -10.59 12.25
N SER A 229 -10.66 -9.69 12.84
CA SER A 229 -9.21 -9.84 12.95
C SER A 229 -8.66 -9.40 14.30
N LEU A 230 -7.63 -10.11 14.73
CA LEU A 230 -6.70 -9.67 15.74
C LEU A 230 -5.42 -9.22 15.01
N GLU A 231 -5.07 -7.96 15.14
CA GLU A 231 -3.98 -7.31 14.40
C GLU A 231 -2.93 -6.76 15.37
N LYS A 232 -1.69 -6.68 14.91
CA LYS A 232 -0.65 -5.96 15.67
C LYS A 232 -1.04 -4.49 15.77
N GLY A 233 -1.27 -4.01 17.00
CA GLY A 233 -1.47 -2.61 17.33
C GLY A 233 -0.18 -1.80 17.30
N ASN A 234 -0.11 -0.71 18.09
CA ASN A 234 1.11 0.03 18.34
C ASN A 234 2.13 -0.83 19.12
N ASP A 235 3.42 -0.53 19.01
CA ASP A 235 4.48 -1.34 19.62
C ASP A 235 4.45 -1.30 21.16
N GLU A 236 3.84 -0.28 21.75
CA GLU A 236 3.69 -0.15 23.21
C GLU A 236 2.53 -0.95 23.78
N ASN A 237 1.57 -1.35 22.95
CA ASN A 237 0.39 -2.09 23.39
C ASN A 237 0.73 -3.53 23.76
N ARG A 238 0.05 -4.06 24.78
CA ARG A 238 0.14 -5.49 25.21
C ARG A 238 -0.82 -6.37 24.43
N LEU A 239 -1.99 -5.82 24.11
CA LEU A 239 -3.08 -6.53 23.47
C LEU A 239 -3.11 -6.24 21.96
N PRO A 240 -3.52 -7.21 21.14
CA PRO A 240 -3.77 -6.95 19.74
C PRO A 240 -4.97 -6.01 19.56
N LEU A 241 -4.99 -5.26 18.48
CA LEU A 241 -6.12 -4.52 18.00
C LEU A 241 -7.17 -5.51 17.48
N LEU A 242 -8.41 -5.37 17.92
CA LEU A 242 -9.57 -6.08 17.37
C LEU A 242 -10.21 -5.22 16.28
N ALA A 243 -10.30 -5.74 15.05
CA ALA A 243 -11.01 -5.06 13.98
C ALA A 243 -12.09 -5.95 13.35
N SER A 244 -13.14 -5.29 12.88
CA SER A 244 -14.29 -5.94 12.22
C SER A 244 -14.69 -5.18 10.96
N LYS A 245 -15.21 -5.92 9.96
CA LYS A 245 -15.80 -5.37 8.74
C LYS A 245 -16.99 -6.20 8.32
N LEU A 246 -18.08 -5.53 7.99
CA LEU A 246 -19.18 -6.06 7.18
C LEU A 246 -19.05 -5.45 5.78
N LYS A 247 -19.16 -6.29 4.76
CA LYS A 247 -19.11 -5.89 3.36
C LYS A 247 -20.40 -6.35 2.69
N TYR A 248 -21.11 -5.42 2.07
CA TYR A 248 -22.30 -5.67 1.27
C TYR A 248 -22.00 -5.35 -0.20
N GLU A 249 -22.30 -6.28 -1.08
CA GLU A 249 -22.16 -6.14 -2.54
C GLU A 249 -23.53 -5.93 -3.16
N PHE A 250 -23.72 -4.80 -3.84
CA PHE A 250 -24.96 -4.50 -4.55
C PHE A 250 -25.14 -5.43 -5.74
N ALA A 251 -26.38 -5.83 -6.02
CA ALA A 251 -26.72 -6.66 -7.17
C ALA A 251 -26.19 -6.04 -8.48
N THR A 252 -25.86 -6.92 -9.45
CA THR A 252 -25.40 -6.50 -10.78
C THR A 252 -24.12 -5.64 -10.78
N ASP A 253 -23.19 -5.90 -9.86
CA ASP A 253 -21.90 -5.18 -9.74
C ASP A 253 -22.04 -3.65 -9.61
N LYS A 254 -23.16 -3.16 -9.11
CA LYS A 254 -23.37 -1.72 -8.94
C LYS A 254 -22.44 -1.09 -7.92
N GLY A 255 -21.93 -1.87 -6.97
CA GLY A 255 -20.99 -1.34 -6.01
C GLY A 255 -20.86 -2.17 -4.74
N VAL A 256 -20.22 -1.55 -3.76
CA VAL A 256 -19.90 -2.13 -2.46
C VAL A 256 -20.14 -1.10 -1.36
N MET A 257 -20.72 -1.54 -0.26
CA MET A 257 -20.80 -0.79 0.99
C MET A 257 -20.05 -1.55 2.08
N THR A 258 -19.36 -0.84 2.96
CA THR A 258 -18.67 -1.42 4.12
C THR A 258 -19.05 -0.69 5.40
N ALA A 259 -19.26 -1.45 6.50
CA ALA A 259 -19.31 -0.94 7.86
C ALA A 259 -18.18 -1.58 8.65
N ARG A 260 -17.44 -0.78 9.43
CA ARG A 260 -16.19 -1.23 10.05
C ARG A 260 -16.10 -0.72 11.48
N GLY A 261 -15.44 -1.50 12.33
CA GLY A 261 -15.19 -1.14 13.72
C GLY A 261 -13.80 -1.58 14.16
N LEU A 262 -13.22 -0.86 15.10
CA LEU A 262 -12.02 -1.25 15.80
C LEU A 262 -12.12 -0.95 17.29
N VAL A 263 -11.42 -1.76 18.10
CA VAL A 263 -11.14 -1.50 19.51
C VAL A 263 -9.68 -1.88 19.75
N GLN A 264 -8.95 -1.04 20.47
CA GLN A 264 -7.54 -1.27 20.77
C GLN A 264 -7.17 -0.75 22.15
N GLU A 265 -6.15 -1.36 22.74
CA GLU A 265 -5.42 -0.76 23.83
C GLU A 265 -4.62 0.42 23.29
N VAL A 266 -4.65 1.55 23.99
CA VAL A 266 -3.71 2.67 23.81
C VAL A 266 -2.93 2.78 25.10
N ARG A 267 -1.67 2.37 25.05
CA ARG A 267 -0.79 2.33 26.21
C ARG A 267 0.32 3.36 26.05
N LEU A 268 0.58 4.09 27.11
CA LEU A 268 1.69 5.02 27.22
C LEU A 268 2.67 4.48 28.25
N ARG A 269 3.85 4.07 27.80
CA ARG A 269 4.92 3.54 28.67
C ARG A 269 5.74 4.68 29.28
N ASN A 270 5.07 5.47 30.10
CA ASN A 270 5.69 6.45 30.99
C ASN A 270 5.85 5.85 32.40
N GLU A 271 6.24 6.68 33.37
CA GLU A 271 6.41 6.25 34.77
C GLU A 271 5.15 5.63 35.37
N ASN A 272 3.97 6.04 34.93
CA ASN A 272 2.67 5.58 35.44
C ASN A 272 2.08 4.41 34.65
N ASP A 273 2.65 4.08 33.46
CA ASP A 273 2.22 2.96 32.60
C ASP A 273 0.72 2.97 32.29
N GLU A 274 0.19 4.11 31.90
CA GLU A 274 -1.24 4.30 31.68
C GLU A 274 -1.78 3.60 30.45
N THR A 275 -3.04 3.17 30.56
CA THR A 275 -3.74 2.45 29.50
C THR A 275 -5.16 2.98 29.35
N LYS A 276 -5.53 3.34 28.12
CA LYS A 276 -6.91 3.73 27.72
C LYS A 276 -7.41 2.80 26.61
N THR A 277 -8.72 2.79 26.41
CA THR A 277 -9.33 2.05 25.30
C THR A 277 -9.64 2.99 24.15
N GLY A 278 -8.88 2.84 23.05
CA GLY A 278 -9.17 3.51 21.78
C GLY A 278 -10.21 2.72 20.98
N TRP A 279 -10.96 3.41 20.15
CA TRP A 279 -11.98 2.80 19.30
C TRP A 279 -12.17 3.57 17.99
N GLY A 280 -12.85 2.96 17.04
CA GLY A 280 -13.22 3.61 15.80
C GLY A 280 -14.39 2.92 15.12
N ALA A 281 -15.17 3.73 14.40
CA ALA A 281 -16.25 3.29 13.54
C ALA A 281 -16.11 3.93 12.16
N ALA A 282 -16.45 3.18 11.11
CA ALA A 282 -16.27 3.68 9.76
C ALA A 282 -17.31 3.10 8.79
N LEU A 283 -17.66 3.90 7.79
CA LEU A 283 -18.51 3.51 6.66
C LEU A 283 -17.77 3.79 5.36
N GLY A 284 -18.05 2.97 4.35
CA GLY A 284 -17.51 3.18 3.00
C GLY A 284 -18.54 2.79 1.95
N LEU A 285 -18.56 3.52 0.84
CA LEU A 285 -19.43 3.28 -0.29
C LEU A 285 -18.66 3.44 -1.59
N ARG A 286 -18.81 2.49 -2.49
CA ARG A 286 -18.49 2.59 -3.90
C ARG A 286 -19.73 2.24 -4.70
N TYR A 287 -20.20 3.17 -5.54
CA TYR A 287 -21.45 2.97 -6.26
C TYR A 287 -21.39 3.52 -7.69
N LYS A 288 -21.75 2.71 -8.66
CA LYS A 288 -21.90 3.13 -10.06
C LYS A 288 -23.25 3.85 -10.22
N ILE A 289 -23.21 5.19 -10.25
CA ILE A 289 -24.39 6.02 -10.49
C ILE A 289 -24.93 5.77 -11.89
N THR A 290 -24.01 5.76 -12.89
CA THR A 290 -24.27 5.36 -14.27
C THR A 290 -23.17 4.38 -14.72
N PRO A 291 -23.27 3.73 -15.89
CA PRO A 291 -22.18 2.91 -16.41
C PRO A 291 -20.83 3.62 -16.51
N SER A 292 -20.85 4.96 -16.72
CA SER A 292 -19.65 5.78 -16.85
C SER A 292 -19.30 6.61 -15.61
N LEU A 293 -20.16 6.70 -14.60
CA LEU A 293 -19.95 7.53 -13.42
C LEU A 293 -19.92 6.69 -12.14
N LEU A 294 -18.76 6.67 -11.48
CA LEU A 294 -18.51 5.96 -10.24
C LEU A 294 -18.34 6.95 -9.08
N PHE A 295 -19.06 6.74 -8.01
CA PHE A 295 -18.92 7.45 -6.74
C PHE A 295 -18.19 6.59 -5.71
N ASN A 296 -17.24 7.18 -5.00
CA ASN A 296 -16.51 6.57 -3.89
C ASN A 296 -16.60 7.48 -2.66
N SER A 297 -16.79 6.89 -1.48
CA SER A 297 -16.71 7.62 -0.22
C SER A 297 -16.25 6.72 0.92
N ASN A 298 -15.57 7.33 1.88
CA ASN A 298 -15.27 6.75 3.20
C ASN A 298 -15.47 7.83 4.25
N TYR A 299 -15.99 7.42 5.41
CA TYR A 299 -16.02 8.20 6.63
C TYR A 299 -15.53 7.32 7.78
N SER A 300 -14.76 7.90 8.68
CA SER A 300 -14.30 7.25 9.90
C SER A 300 -14.27 8.25 11.04
N HIS A 301 -14.81 7.85 12.19
CA HIS A 301 -14.58 8.51 13.48
C HIS A 301 -13.69 7.62 14.31
N VAL A 302 -12.60 8.16 14.87
CA VAL A 302 -11.57 7.38 15.55
C VAL A 302 -11.08 8.12 16.79
N SER A 303 -10.95 7.37 17.88
CA SER A 303 -10.37 7.81 19.15
C SER A 303 -9.09 7.03 19.43
N GLY A 304 -7.98 7.72 19.60
CA GLY A 304 -6.72 7.13 20.01
C GLY A 304 -6.01 6.27 18.97
N ASP A 305 -6.06 6.62 17.68
CA ASP A 305 -5.27 5.97 16.63
C ASP A 305 -4.32 6.95 15.93
N ASN A 306 -3.08 6.51 15.68
CA ASN A 306 -2.08 7.25 14.90
C ASN A 306 -1.42 6.40 13.80
N LYS A 307 -1.99 5.24 13.48
CA LYS A 307 -1.33 4.24 12.64
C LYS A 307 -2.15 3.85 11.40
N LEU A 308 -3.45 3.65 11.53
CA LEU A 308 -4.25 3.02 10.49
C LEU A 308 -4.58 3.99 9.36
N LEU A 309 -5.06 5.21 9.67
CA LEU A 309 -5.36 6.19 8.65
C LEU A 309 -4.12 7.00 8.26
N LEU A 310 -4.13 7.53 7.04
CA LEU A 310 -3.04 8.32 6.51
C LEU A 310 -2.98 9.71 7.15
N ALA A 311 -1.77 10.18 7.39
CA ALA A 311 -1.47 11.50 7.91
C ALA A 311 -1.99 11.77 9.33
N THR A 312 -2.36 10.74 10.10
CA THR A 312 -2.68 10.88 11.52
C THR A 312 -1.45 11.34 12.31
N SER A 313 -1.71 12.12 13.34
CA SER A 313 -0.72 12.60 14.31
C SER A 313 -0.75 11.73 15.57
N ASP A 314 -0.38 12.31 16.71
CA ASP A 314 -0.38 11.59 17.99
C ASP A 314 -1.76 11.03 18.34
N ASN A 315 -1.78 9.97 19.13
CA ASN A 315 -3.00 9.29 19.56
C ASN A 315 -3.43 9.64 20.99
N VAL A 316 -2.52 10.22 21.77
CA VAL A 316 -2.74 10.64 23.16
C VAL A 316 -2.05 11.98 23.44
N ARG A 317 -2.51 12.68 24.48
CA ARG A 317 -1.87 13.83 25.10
C ARG A 317 -1.85 13.67 26.61
N HIS A 318 -0.77 14.11 27.22
CA HIS A 318 -0.72 14.27 28.68
C HIS A 318 -1.54 15.48 29.11
N ILE A 319 -2.34 15.34 30.14
CA ILE A 319 -3.03 16.46 30.78
C ILE A 319 -2.01 17.24 31.60
N GLN A 320 -1.94 18.55 31.40
CA GLN A 320 -1.03 19.42 32.10
C GLN A 320 -1.31 19.40 33.61
N ASN A 321 -0.32 19.05 34.42
CA ASN A 321 -0.38 18.89 35.89
C ASN A 321 -1.07 17.63 36.41
N GLY A 322 -1.25 16.58 35.60
CA GLY A 322 -1.83 15.30 36.00
C GLY A 322 -1.08 14.10 35.44
N ASP A 323 -1.24 12.98 36.12
CA ASP A 323 -0.76 11.68 35.66
C ASP A 323 -1.73 11.05 34.67
N ASP A 324 -2.76 11.79 34.22
CA ASP A 324 -3.79 11.28 33.30
C ASP A 324 -3.47 11.61 31.83
N VAL A 325 -3.92 10.77 30.92
CA VAL A 325 -3.79 10.94 29.47
C VAL A 325 -5.16 11.06 28.84
N GLU A 326 -5.28 11.84 27.79
CA GLU A 326 -6.48 11.98 26.99
C GLU A 326 -6.25 11.42 25.58
N LEU A 327 -7.21 10.68 25.07
CA LEU A 327 -7.18 10.20 23.69
C LEU A 327 -7.49 11.35 22.74
N ILE A 328 -6.80 11.36 21.61
CA ILE A 328 -7.05 12.30 20.52
C ILE A 328 -8.11 11.71 19.61
N ASP A 329 -9.20 12.44 19.46
CA ASP A 329 -10.32 12.08 18.60
C ASP A 329 -10.29 12.85 17.29
N PHE A 330 -10.68 12.19 16.20
CA PHE A 330 -10.74 12.83 14.90
C PHE A 330 -11.76 12.18 13.97
N ASP A 331 -12.25 12.99 13.06
CA ASP A 331 -13.04 12.57 11.91
C ASP A 331 -12.19 12.57 10.65
N ALA A 332 -12.36 11.55 9.82
CA ALA A 332 -11.69 11.42 8.54
C ALA A 332 -12.68 11.06 7.44
N PHE A 333 -12.61 11.73 6.30
CA PHE A 333 -13.46 11.40 5.16
C PHE A 333 -12.73 11.51 3.83
N GLN A 334 -13.21 10.74 2.86
CA GLN A 334 -12.81 10.78 1.45
C GLN A 334 -14.05 10.78 0.59
N LEU A 335 -14.02 11.56 -0.48
CA LEU A 335 -15.04 11.58 -1.51
C LEU A 335 -14.36 11.59 -2.87
N GLY A 336 -14.95 10.95 -3.86
CA GLY A 336 -14.46 10.98 -5.23
C GLY A 336 -15.51 10.60 -6.25
N LEU A 337 -15.41 11.24 -7.41
CA LEU A 337 -16.19 10.95 -8.60
C LEU A 337 -15.23 10.61 -9.74
N THR A 338 -15.38 9.42 -10.29
CA THR A 338 -14.62 8.98 -11.47
C THR A 338 -15.56 8.88 -12.66
N TYR A 339 -15.21 9.59 -13.73
CA TYR A 339 -15.95 9.52 -15.00
C TYR A 339 -15.12 8.82 -16.08
N GLN A 340 -15.71 7.81 -16.70
CA GLN A 340 -15.14 7.08 -17.82
C GLN A 340 -15.56 7.80 -19.12
N PHE A 341 -14.66 8.54 -19.76
CA PHE A 341 -14.93 9.26 -21.02
C PHE A 341 -15.05 8.29 -22.19
N ASN A 342 -14.17 7.28 -22.22
CA ASN A 342 -14.18 6.16 -23.17
C ASN A 342 -13.37 4.99 -22.60
N GLU A 343 -13.21 3.90 -23.33
CA GLU A 343 -12.52 2.68 -22.88
C GLU A 343 -11.07 2.93 -22.44
N LYS A 344 -10.43 3.99 -22.93
CA LYS A 344 -9.01 4.28 -22.66
C LYS A 344 -8.77 5.45 -21.72
N LEU A 345 -9.75 6.35 -21.55
CA LEU A 345 -9.60 7.59 -20.80
C LEU A 345 -10.65 7.70 -19.69
N ARG A 346 -10.19 7.94 -18.47
CA ARG A 346 -11.02 8.30 -17.33
C ARG A 346 -10.40 9.43 -16.55
N GLY A 347 -11.22 10.15 -15.79
CA GLY A 347 -10.78 11.20 -14.88
C GLY A 347 -11.47 11.08 -13.54
N THR A 348 -10.78 11.48 -12.50
CA THR A 348 -11.30 11.50 -11.13
C THR A 348 -11.09 12.87 -10.52
N ILE A 349 -12.12 13.37 -9.86
CA ILE A 349 -12.01 14.47 -8.90
C ILE A 349 -12.27 13.92 -7.52
N GLY A 350 -11.49 14.35 -6.54
CA GLY A 350 -11.62 13.85 -5.18
C GLY A 350 -11.25 14.88 -4.13
N HIS A 351 -11.73 14.62 -2.92
CA HIS A 351 -11.44 15.40 -1.73
C HIS A 351 -11.33 14.49 -0.52
N GLY A 352 -10.38 14.79 0.36
CA GLY A 352 -10.22 14.12 1.63
C GLY A 352 -9.90 15.12 2.74
N ALA A 353 -10.34 14.82 3.95
CA ALA A 353 -9.99 15.62 5.10
C ALA A 353 -9.84 14.75 6.36
N LEU A 354 -9.11 15.31 7.32
CA LEU A 354 -8.92 14.80 8.65
C LEU A 354 -9.07 15.98 9.61
N ILE A 355 -10.01 15.89 10.54
CA ILE A 355 -10.39 16.98 11.44
C ILE A 355 -10.29 16.46 12.87
N TYR A 356 -9.39 17.05 13.64
CA TYR A 356 -9.23 16.74 15.05
C TYR A 356 -10.22 17.53 15.90
N GLU A 357 -10.73 16.90 16.94
CA GLU A 357 -11.51 17.58 17.96
C GLU A 357 -10.63 18.63 18.67
N ASP A 358 -11.25 19.75 19.02
CA ASP A 358 -10.60 20.82 19.75
C ASP A 358 -10.69 20.50 21.25
N LYS A 359 -9.56 20.12 21.84
CA LYS A 359 -9.44 19.83 23.28
C LYS A 359 -8.33 20.71 23.85
N ASP A 360 -8.53 21.20 25.08
CA ASP A 360 -7.59 22.11 25.76
C ASP A 360 -6.19 21.52 25.93
N VAL A 361 -6.07 20.19 25.90
CA VAL A 361 -4.80 19.46 26.02
C VAL A 361 -3.98 19.44 24.73
N ILE A 362 -4.55 19.89 23.60
CA ILE A 362 -3.87 19.89 22.30
C ILE A 362 -2.95 21.10 22.19
N THR A 363 -1.66 20.88 21.87
CA THR A 363 -0.70 21.96 21.69
C THR A 363 -1.05 22.87 20.51
N LYS A 364 -0.70 24.16 20.61
CA LYS A 364 -1.05 25.19 19.60
C LYS A 364 -0.50 24.90 18.21
N ASP A 365 0.61 24.21 18.09
CA ASP A 365 1.29 23.81 16.85
C ASP A 365 0.80 22.47 16.29
N ALA A 366 -0.06 21.75 17.03
CA ALA A 366 -0.66 20.51 16.56
C ALA A 366 -1.60 20.76 15.37
N ASN A 367 -1.75 19.72 14.54
CA ASN A 367 -2.69 19.75 13.41
C ASN A 367 -4.12 19.77 13.94
N LYS A 368 -4.93 20.73 13.47
CA LYS A 368 -6.37 20.83 13.73
C LYS A 368 -7.17 20.32 12.54
N LYS A 369 -6.77 20.70 11.33
CA LYS A 369 -7.45 20.29 10.11
C LYS A 369 -6.44 20.05 8.99
N LEU A 370 -6.55 18.91 8.36
CA LEU A 370 -5.84 18.56 7.13
C LEU A 370 -6.87 18.36 6.03
N GLN A 371 -6.65 18.92 4.85
CA GLN A 371 -7.54 18.75 3.71
C GLN A 371 -6.74 18.66 2.41
N GLN A 372 -7.24 17.87 1.47
CA GLN A 372 -6.60 17.64 0.19
C GLN A 372 -7.64 17.39 -0.89
N SER A 373 -7.52 18.10 -2.00
CA SER A 373 -8.33 17.90 -3.20
C SER A 373 -7.44 17.53 -4.36
N TRP A 374 -7.94 16.73 -5.29
CA TRP A 374 -7.20 16.35 -6.49
C TRP A 374 -8.12 16.22 -7.69
N ALA A 375 -7.53 16.38 -8.86
CA ALA A 375 -8.15 16.08 -10.14
C ALA A 375 -7.13 15.37 -11.02
N ASN A 376 -7.49 14.21 -11.59
CA ASN A 376 -6.61 13.46 -12.44
C ASN A 376 -7.26 13.03 -13.77
N LEU A 377 -6.37 12.68 -14.71
CA LEU A 377 -6.70 11.98 -15.94
C LEU A 377 -5.79 10.75 -16.04
N MET A 378 -6.40 9.58 -16.31
CA MET A 378 -5.72 8.33 -16.51
C MET A 378 -5.99 7.83 -17.94
N PHE A 379 -4.91 7.65 -18.71
CA PHE A 379 -4.95 7.18 -20.08
C PHE A 379 -4.33 5.77 -20.17
N LYS A 380 -5.11 4.81 -20.66
CA LYS A 380 -4.71 3.41 -20.84
C LYS A 380 -4.81 3.03 -22.33
N PRO A 381 -3.78 3.31 -23.14
CA PRO A 381 -3.80 3.03 -24.58
C PRO A 381 -4.00 1.57 -24.90
N ASN A 382 -3.41 0.68 -24.10
CA ASN A 382 -3.55 -0.78 -24.17
C ASN A 382 -3.45 -1.41 -22.77
N LYS A 383 -3.71 -2.70 -22.63
CA LYS A 383 -3.80 -3.38 -21.32
C LYS A 383 -2.60 -3.17 -20.39
N PRO A 384 -1.31 -3.35 -20.82
CA PRO A 384 -0.20 -3.24 -19.87
C PRO A 384 0.19 -1.80 -19.52
N LEU A 385 -0.16 -0.78 -20.34
CA LEU A 385 0.31 0.59 -20.17
C LEU A 385 -0.76 1.50 -19.57
N THR A 386 -0.35 2.30 -18.59
CA THR A 386 -1.17 3.38 -18.03
C THR A 386 -0.31 4.62 -17.86
N PHE A 387 -0.80 5.76 -18.33
CA PHE A 387 -0.24 7.09 -18.07
C PHE A 387 -1.24 7.87 -17.23
N GLY A 388 -0.73 8.73 -16.37
CA GLY A 388 -1.57 9.56 -15.52
C GLY A 388 -0.97 10.95 -15.34
N VAL A 389 -1.85 11.94 -15.17
CA VAL A 389 -1.51 13.27 -14.70
C VAL A 389 -2.51 13.66 -13.61
N GLU A 390 -2.04 14.30 -12.55
CA GLU A 390 -2.85 14.72 -11.41
C GLU A 390 -2.40 16.08 -10.90
N TYR A 391 -3.35 16.94 -10.61
CA TYR A 391 -3.13 18.16 -9.82
C TYR A 391 -3.66 17.94 -8.42
N VAL A 392 -2.85 18.29 -7.43
CA VAL A 392 -3.19 18.19 -6.00
C VAL A 392 -3.11 19.57 -5.37
N TYR A 393 -4.12 19.89 -4.58
CA TYR A 393 -4.16 21.05 -3.70
C TYR A 393 -4.52 20.59 -2.29
N GLY A 394 -3.74 21.02 -1.29
CA GLY A 394 -3.99 20.67 0.10
C GLY A 394 -3.65 21.81 1.06
N GLU A 395 -4.24 21.75 2.24
CA GLU A 395 -3.97 22.66 3.35
C GLU A 395 -3.79 21.91 4.66
N ARG A 396 -2.82 22.34 5.42
CA ARG A 396 -2.57 21.97 6.80
C ARG A 396 -2.87 23.18 7.69
N ASN A 397 -3.80 23.02 8.61
CA ASN A 397 -4.13 24.07 9.59
C ASN A 397 -3.81 23.55 11.00
N THR A 398 -3.13 24.37 11.79
CA THR A 398 -2.82 24.09 13.20
C THR A 398 -3.89 24.66 14.13
N VAL A 399 -3.85 24.30 15.41
CA VAL A 399 -4.71 24.87 16.46
C VAL A 399 -4.48 26.39 16.58
N SER A 400 -3.25 26.87 16.42
CA SER A 400 -2.90 28.30 16.39
C SER A 400 -3.25 29.01 15.08
N GLN A 401 -3.99 28.36 14.17
CA GLN A 401 -4.42 28.90 12.88
C GLN A 401 -3.29 29.18 11.88
N GLN A 402 -2.11 28.62 12.10
CA GLN A 402 -1.06 28.66 11.09
C GLN A 402 -1.43 27.72 9.93
N VAL A 403 -1.06 28.10 8.71
CA VAL A 403 -1.44 27.43 7.48
C VAL A 403 -0.19 26.94 6.76
N GLY A 404 -0.22 25.71 6.26
CA GLY A 404 0.73 25.20 5.28
C GLY A 404 -0.04 24.72 4.02
N LYS A 405 0.52 24.96 2.84
CA LYS A 405 -0.12 24.63 1.56
C LYS A 405 0.66 23.57 0.81
N ASP A 406 -0.05 22.68 0.14
CA ASP A 406 0.46 21.68 -0.79
C ASP A 406 -0.13 21.92 -2.17
N LYS A 407 0.72 22.23 -3.14
CA LYS A 407 0.32 22.42 -4.53
C LYS A 407 1.31 21.73 -5.43
N ARG A 408 0.87 20.72 -6.18
CA ARG A 408 1.74 19.98 -7.07
C ARG A 408 1.01 19.44 -8.29
N ILE A 409 1.76 19.21 -9.36
CA ILE A 409 1.35 18.43 -10.53
C ILE A 409 2.19 17.15 -10.52
N GLU A 410 1.52 16.02 -10.63
CA GLU A 410 2.13 14.70 -10.67
C GLU A 410 1.89 14.03 -12.02
N MET A 411 2.86 13.26 -12.49
CA MET A 411 2.80 12.46 -13.70
C MET A 411 3.23 11.04 -13.39
N MET A 412 2.62 10.08 -14.07
CA MET A 412 2.92 8.65 -13.89
C MET A 412 2.94 7.94 -15.23
N ALA A 413 3.93 7.05 -15.40
CA ALA A 413 3.93 6.00 -16.42
C ALA A 413 4.04 4.65 -15.72
N LYS A 414 3.11 3.72 -16.03
CA LYS A 414 3.06 2.39 -15.43
C LYS A 414 2.92 1.30 -16.48
N TYR A 415 3.75 0.26 -16.36
CA TYR A 415 3.66 -0.99 -17.13
C TYR A 415 3.33 -2.14 -16.18
N GLU A 416 2.21 -2.82 -16.43
CA GLU A 416 1.72 -3.98 -15.64
C GLU A 416 2.12 -5.29 -16.34
N PHE A 417 2.61 -6.29 -15.59
CA PHE A 417 2.96 -7.62 -16.07
C PHE A 417 2.40 -8.73 -15.19
#